data_8eb9cf84d76d1a42aa156c0517f6ee2c
#
_entry.id   8eb9cf84d76d1a42aa156c0517f6ee2c
#
_cell.length_a   1.000
_cell.length_b   1.000
_cell.length_c   1.000
_cell.angle_alpha   90.00
_cell.angle_beta   90.00
_cell.angle_gamma   90.00
#
_symmetry.space_group_name_H-M   'P 1'
#
loop_
_entity.id
_entity.type
_entity.pdbx_description
1 polymer ?
#
loop_
_entity_poly.entity_id
_entity_poly.type
_entity_poly.pdbx_seq_one_letter_code
_entity_poly.pdbx_strand_id
1 'polypeptide(L)'
;KPAASRCMLYCSAEQYDAKERQSAIDVAATKLMSTELACQVCKSARQIHGANGLSSDFEVDRCFRDAQMLTIAEGTTEICKIIVSNSVINSALK
;
A
#
# COMPACT_ATOMS: atom_id res chain seq x y z
N LYS A 1 -9.98 2.04 8.36
CA LYS A 1 -8.69 1.76 7.69
C LYS A 1 -8.48 2.56 6.40
N PRO A 2 -9.47 2.70 5.47
CA PRO A 2 -9.26 3.56 4.31
C PRO A 2 -8.98 5.02 4.68
N ALA A 3 -9.58 5.52 5.76
CA ALA A 3 -9.32 6.88 6.23
C ALA A 3 -7.87 7.04 6.73
N ALA A 4 -7.34 6.04 7.43
CA ALA A 4 -5.95 6.07 7.88
C ALA A 4 -4.98 6.07 6.71
N SER A 5 -5.23 5.24 5.70
CA SER A 5 -4.42 5.19 4.49
C SER A 5 -4.43 6.51 3.74
N ARG A 6 -5.60 7.15 3.66
CA ARG A 6 -5.74 8.45 3.01
C ARG A 6 -4.97 9.54 3.76
N CYS A 7 -5.04 9.54 5.08
CA CYS A 7 -4.27 10.49 5.91
C CYS A 7 -2.77 10.31 5.70
N MET A 8 -2.28 9.08 5.68
CA MET A 8 -0.87 8.79 5.41
C MET A 8 -0.45 9.31 4.03
N LEU A 9 -1.29 9.11 3.03
CA LEU A 9 -1.00 9.58 1.68
C LEU A 9 -0.83 11.09 1.64
N TYR A 10 -1.75 11.84 2.21
CA TYR A 10 -1.69 13.30 2.19
C TYR A 10 -0.53 13.83 3.03
N CYS A 11 -0.27 13.24 4.19
CA CYS A 11 0.87 13.63 5.01
C CYS A 11 2.19 13.38 4.29
N SER A 12 2.33 12.23 3.65
CA SER A 12 3.55 11.88 2.90
C SER A 12 3.75 12.83 1.72
N ALA A 13 2.67 13.20 1.02
CA ALA A 13 2.74 14.12 -0.10
C ALA A 13 3.18 15.52 0.35
N GLU A 14 2.65 16.01 1.48
CA GLU A 14 3.06 17.30 2.03
C GLU A 14 4.53 17.29 2.44
N GLN A 15 5.00 16.24 3.09
CA GLN A 15 6.39 16.12 3.50
C GLN A 15 7.33 16.04 2.29
N TYR A 16 6.92 15.35 1.25
CA TYR A 16 7.68 15.27 0.01
C TYR A 16 7.81 16.65 -0.65
N ASP A 17 6.70 17.40 -0.71
CA ASP A 17 6.70 18.75 -1.28
C ASP A 17 7.56 19.70 -0.46
N ALA A 18 7.59 19.53 0.87
CA ALA A 18 8.42 20.31 1.77
C ALA A 18 9.90 19.87 1.77
N LYS A 19 10.23 18.81 1.02
CA LYS A 19 11.60 18.24 0.91
C LYS A 19 12.20 17.82 2.26
N GLU A 20 11.36 17.26 3.13
CA GLU A 20 11.81 16.75 4.40
C GLU A 20 12.62 15.46 4.23
N ARG A 21 13.59 15.26 5.12
CA ARG A 21 14.50 14.10 5.07
C ARG A 21 13.79 12.75 5.15
N GLN A 22 12.70 12.72 5.90
CA GLN A 22 11.95 11.51 6.18
C GLN A 22 11.02 11.10 5.02
N SER A 23 10.87 11.95 3.99
CA SER A 23 9.85 11.78 2.97
C SER A 23 9.94 10.44 2.22
N ALA A 24 11.14 9.98 1.87
CA ALA A 24 11.31 8.72 1.14
C ALA A 24 10.82 7.52 1.95
N ILE A 25 11.05 7.55 3.27
CA ILE A 25 10.63 6.48 4.18
C ILE A 25 9.12 6.51 4.34
N ASP A 26 8.55 7.69 4.51
CA ASP A 26 7.10 7.85 4.65
C ASP A 26 6.37 7.45 3.38
N VAL A 27 6.93 7.75 2.21
CA VAL A 27 6.39 7.30 0.93
C VAL A 27 6.39 5.77 0.85
N ALA A 28 7.50 5.12 1.23
CA ALA A 28 7.58 3.66 1.24
C ALA A 28 6.58 3.04 2.21
N ALA A 29 6.44 3.61 3.41
CA ALA A 29 5.47 3.12 4.40
C ALA A 29 4.03 3.31 3.90
N THR A 30 3.73 4.44 3.28
CA THR A 30 2.41 4.73 2.71
C THR A 30 2.08 3.76 1.58
N LYS A 31 3.03 3.52 0.69
CA LYS A 31 2.83 2.55 -0.39
C LYS A 31 2.56 1.16 0.17
N LEU A 32 3.37 0.72 1.13
CA LEU A 32 3.22 -0.59 1.77
C LEU A 32 1.84 -0.74 2.39
N MET A 33 1.41 0.22 3.21
CA MET A 33 0.11 0.16 3.89
C MET A 33 -1.06 0.22 2.91
N SER A 34 -0.99 1.13 1.94
CA SER A 34 -2.10 1.34 0.99
C SER A 34 -2.31 0.16 0.07
N THR A 35 -1.22 -0.42 -0.46
CA THR A 35 -1.32 -1.55 -1.37
C THR A 35 -1.78 -2.81 -0.66
N GLU A 36 -1.28 -3.06 0.57
CA GLU A 36 -1.73 -4.20 1.37
C GLU A 36 -3.22 -4.08 1.72
N LEU A 37 -3.65 -2.87 2.11
CA LEU A 37 -5.05 -2.61 2.43
C LEU A 37 -5.93 -2.80 1.19
N ALA A 38 -5.51 -2.32 0.03
CA ALA A 38 -6.25 -2.49 -1.22
C ALA A 38 -6.44 -3.96 -1.54
N CYS A 39 -5.40 -4.78 -1.38
CA CYS A 39 -5.48 -6.22 -1.60
C CYS A 39 -6.46 -6.88 -0.62
N GLN A 40 -6.42 -6.50 0.65
CA GLN A 40 -7.33 -7.05 1.67
C GLN A 40 -8.79 -6.70 1.37
N VAL A 41 -9.04 -5.44 1.00
CA VAL A 41 -10.40 -4.97 0.68
C VAL A 41 -10.93 -5.69 -0.56
N CYS A 42 -10.13 -5.80 -1.61
CA CYS A 42 -10.54 -6.48 -2.85
C CYS A 42 -10.76 -7.97 -2.62
N LYS A 43 -9.93 -8.61 -1.79
CA LYS A 43 -10.09 -10.02 -1.43
C LYS A 43 -11.41 -10.24 -0.69
N SER A 44 -11.72 -9.37 0.27
CA SER A 44 -12.97 -9.46 1.03
C SER A 44 -14.19 -9.22 0.14
N ALA A 45 -14.10 -8.24 -0.75
CA ALA A 45 -15.17 -7.96 -1.71
C ALA A 45 -15.42 -9.15 -2.62
N ARG A 46 -14.36 -9.78 -3.12
CA ARG A 46 -14.47 -10.98 -3.96
C ARG A 46 -15.12 -12.13 -3.21
N GLN A 47 -14.79 -12.30 -1.93
CA GLN A 47 -15.40 -13.33 -1.09
C GLN A 47 -16.91 -13.10 -0.92
N ILE A 48 -17.32 -11.84 -0.73
CA ILE A 48 -18.74 -11.47 -0.61
C ILE A 48 -19.51 -11.81 -1.90
N HIS A 49 -18.88 -11.62 -3.07
CA HIS A 49 -19.49 -11.96 -4.35
C HIS A 49 -19.62 -13.48 -4.55
N GLY A 50 -18.89 -14.30 -3.81
CA GLY A 50 -18.87 -15.74 -3.97
C GLY A 50 -18.30 -16.14 -5.32
N ALA A 51 -18.91 -17.11 -6.00
CA ALA A 51 -18.45 -17.58 -7.31
C ALA A 51 -18.45 -16.47 -8.37
N ASN A 52 -19.36 -15.51 -8.26
CA ASN A 52 -19.42 -14.36 -9.17
C ASN A 52 -18.15 -13.50 -9.08
N GLY A 53 -17.44 -13.52 -7.95
CA GLY A 53 -16.19 -12.79 -7.77
C GLY A 53 -15.04 -13.32 -8.61
N LEU A 54 -15.21 -14.51 -9.20
CA LEU A 54 -14.22 -15.10 -10.11
C LEU A 54 -14.60 -14.92 -11.58
N SER A 55 -15.77 -14.33 -11.84
CA SER A 55 -16.26 -14.12 -13.19
C SER A 55 -15.80 -12.78 -13.75
N SER A 56 -15.45 -12.75 -15.03
CA SER A 56 -15.08 -11.52 -15.73
C SER A 56 -16.28 -10.58 -15.95
N ASP A 57 -17.50 -11.03 -15.70
CA ASP A 57 -18.70 -10.20 -15.81
C ASP A 57 -18.79 -9.16 -14.68
N PHE A 58 -18.04 -9.34 -13.61
CA PHE A 58 -18.02 -8.44 -12.46
C PHE A 58 -16.62 -7.82 -12.31
N GLU A 59 -16.59 -6.53 -12.00
CA GLU A 59 -15.31 -5.78 -11.92
C GLU A 59 -14.43 -6.16 -10.72
N VAL A 60 -15.01 -6.86 -9.73
CA VAL A 60 -14.27 -7.15 -8.49
C VAL A 60 -13.02 -8.00 -8.74
N ASP A 61 -13.07 -8.94 -9.69
CA ASP A 61 -11.89 -9.75 -10.03
C ASP A 61 -10.80 -8.91 -10.66
N ARG A 62 -11.16 -7.97 -11.54
CA ARG A 62 -10.20 -7.04 -12.14
C ARG A 62 -9.57 -6.16 -11.07
N CYS A 63 -10.38 -5.62 -10.15
CA CYS A 63 -9.88 -4.79 -9.06
C CYS A 63 -8.90 -5.55 -8.18
N PHE A 64 -9.18 -6.81 -7.89
CA PHE A 64 -8.28 -7.65 -7.09
C PHE A 64 -6.95 -7.86 -7.81
N ARG A 65 -6.97 -8.17 -9.10
CA ARG A 65 -5.73 -8.38 -9.87
C ARG A 65 -4.93 -7.09 -10.00
N ASP A 66 -5.61 -5.96 -10.22
CA ASP A 66 -4.94 -4.66 -10.31
C ASP A 66 -4.30 -4.27 -8.96
N ALA A 67 -5.00 -4.51 -7.86
CA ALA A 67 -4.47 -4.26 -6.52
C ALA A 67 -3.24 -5.13 -6.23
N GLN A 68 -3.27 -6.40 -6.65
CA GLN A 68 -2.15 -7.31 -6.49
C GLN A 68 -0.92 -6.82 -7.26
N MET A 69 -1.12 -6.28 -8.46
CA MET A 69 -0.02 -5.72 -9.25
C MET A 69 0.66 -4.57 -8.52
N LEU A 70 -0.09 -3.76 -7.79
CA LEU A 70 0.46 -2.61 -7.07
C LEU A 70 1.44 -3.02 -5.96
N THR A 71 1.36 -4.25 -5.45
CA THR A 71 2.32 -4.74 -4.45
C THR A 71 3.68 -5.07 -5.06
N ILE A 72 3.77 -5.10 -6.39
CA ILE A 72 4.99 -5.45 -7.13
C ILE A 72 5.56 -4.23 -7.83
N ALA A 73 4.69 -3.36 -8.39
CA ALA A 73 5.09 -2.22 -9.22
C ALA A 73 5.84 -1.16 -8.40
N GLU A 74 6.92 -0.64 -8.97
CA GLU A 74 7.71 0.49 -8.43
C GLU A 74 8.20 0.26 -7.00
N GLY A 75 8.65 -0.93 -6.72
CA GLY A 75 9.11 -1.34 -5.41
C GLY A 75 8.16 -2.38 -4.82
N THR A 76 8.67 -3.59 -4.66
CA THR A 76 7.88 -4.68 -4.08
C THR A 76 7.57 -4.40 -2.61
N THR A 77 6.59 -5.10 -2.07
CA THR A 77 6.28 -5.07 -0.64
C THR A 77 7.53 -5.35 0.19
N GLU A 78 8.33 -6.32 -0.22
CA GLU A 78 9.57 -6.70 0.48
C GLU A 78 10.59 -5.56 0.48
N ILE A 79 10.77 -4.88 -0.64
CA ILE A 79 11.69 -3.73 -0.74
C ILE A 79 11.20 -2.58 0.14
N CYS A 80 9.90 -2.30 0.14
CA CYS A 80 9.34 -1.26 1.02
C CYS A 80 9.55 -1.60 2.49
N LYS A 81 9.39 -2.87 2.87
CA LYS A 81 9.65 -3.33 4.24
C LYS A 81 11.13 -3.15 4.61
N ILE A 82 12.05 -3.43 3.70
CA ILE A 82 13.48 -3.24 3.93
C ILE A 82 13.79 -1.75 4.17
N ILE A 83 13.26 -0.87 3.35
CA ILE A 83 13.48 0.58 3.49
C ILE A 83 13.00 1.06 4.86
N VAL A 84 11.78 0.69 5.26
CA VAL A 84 11.19 1.11 6.53
C VAL A 84 11.97 0.52 7.71
N SER A 85 12.30 -0.76 7.66
CA SER A 85 13.00 -1.43 8.76
C SER A 85 14.41 -0.87 8.96
N ASN A 86 15.13 -0.60 7.88
CA ASN A 86 16.47 -0.01 7.97
C ASN A 86 16.42 1.37 8.64
N SER A 87 15.39 2.15 8.33
CA SER A 87 15.20 3.46 8.97
C SER A 87 14.96 3.34 10.47
N VAL A 88 14.11 2.39 10.87
CA VAL A 88 13.80 2.16 12.29
C VAL A 88 15.05 1.71 13.02
N ILE A 89 15.82 0.78 12.45
CA ILE A 89 17.06 0.28 13.05
C ILE A 89 18.07 1.41 13.21
N ASN A 90 18.26 2.21 12.17
CA ASN A 90 19.21 3.34 12.21
C ASN A 90 18.82 4.37 13.26
N SER A 91 17.53 4.64 13.43
CA SER A 91 17.04 5.55 14.46
C SER A 91 17.27 4.99 15.87
N ALA A 92 17.11 3.68 16.05
CA ALA A 92 17.33 3.04 17.35
C ALA A 92 18.81 3.01 17.76
N LEU A 93 19.73 3.00 16.77
CA LEU A 93 21.18 2.97 17.03
C LEU A 93 21.78 4.35 17.29
N LYS A 94 21.03 5.41 17.06
CA LYS A 94 21.42 6.78 17.39
C LYS A 94 20.94 7.17 18.77
#